data_5690cac4badf2e5d0884ff0a1f80a9ac
#
_entry.id   5690cac4badf2e5d0884ff0a1f80a9ac
#
_cell.length_a   1.000
_cell.length_b   1.000
_cell.length_c   1.000
_cell.angle_alpha   90.00
_cell.angle_beta   90.00
_cell.angle_gamma   90.00
#
_symmetry.space_group_name_H-M   'P 1'
#
loop_
_entity.id
_entity.type
_entity.pdbx_description
1 polymer ?
#
loop_
_entity_poly.entity_id
_entity_poly.type
_entity_poly.pdbx_seq_one_letter_code
_entity_poly.pdbx_strand_id
1 'polypeptide(L)'
;FEVSGHPSPVNTCLEVTRARGVMVQVGMGGAMAEFPMMTLIGKEISLKGSFRFTSEFNTAVSWLANGVINPLPLLSAEYPFTDLEEALRFAGDKTQAAKVQLVF
;
A
#
# COMPACT_ATOMS: atom_id res chain seq x y z
N PHE A 1 4.30 6.98 7.35
CA PHE A 1 4.31 5.95 6.31
C PHE A 1 3.56 6.47 5.09
N GLU A 2 4.15 6.32 3.91
CA GLU A 2 3.51 6.58 2.63
C GLU A 2 3.26 5.22 1.94
N VAL A 3 2.00 4.91 1.64
CA VAL A 3 1.61 3.58 1.12
C VAL A 3 0.90 3.64 -0.24
N SER A 4 0.59 4.84 -0.74
CA SER A 4 -0.12 4.99 -2.01
C SER A 4 0.81 4.99 -3.23
N GLY A 5 2.04 5.48 -3.06
CA GLY A 5 3.00 5.69 -4.13
C GLY A 5 2.65 6.85 -5.07
N HIS A 6 1.65 7.66 -4.73
CA HIS A 6 1.28 8.81 -5.55
C HIS A 6 2.10 10.06 -5.16
N PRO A 7 2.51 10.92 -6.11
CA PRO A 7 3.34 12.10 -5.82
C PRO A 7 2.78 13.03 -4.75
N SER A 8 1.47 13.32 -4.78
CA SER A 8 0.85 14.24 -3.82
C SER A 8 0.94 13.76 -2.36
N PRO A 9 0.55 12.52 -1.99
CA PRO A 9 0.80 11.97 -0.66
C PRO A 9 2.27 11.92 -0.25
N VAL A 10 3.19 11.64 -1.17
CA VAL A 10 4.64 11.67 -0.87
C VAL A 10 5.05 13.07 -0.42
N ASN A 11 4.63 14.11 -1.15
CA ASN A 11 4.92 15.51 -0.78
C ASN A 11 4.31 15.85 0.59
N THR A 12 3.04 15.51 0.80
CA THR A 12 2.35 15.73 2.09
C THR A 12 3.07 15.03 3.23
N CYS A 13 3.50 13.78 3.04
CA CYS A 13 4.25 13.04 4.06
C CYS A 13 5.56 13.74 4.45
N LEU A 14 6.30 14.29 3.47
CA LEU A 14 7.52 15.06 3.75
C LEU A 14 7.19 16.37 4.49
N GLU A 15 6.12 17.05 4.12
CA GLU A 15 5.69 18.29 4.77
C GLU A 15 5.29 18.08 6.24
N VAL A 16 4.52 17.03 6.54
CA VAL A 16 4.03 16.76 7.91
C VAL A 16 5.05 16.05 8.77
N THR A 17 6.08 15.44 8.19
CA THR A 17 7.14 14.80 8.95
C THR A 17 7.95 15.87 9.69
N ARG A 18 8.09 15.71 11.02
CA ARG A 18 8.89 16.63 11.83
C ARG A 18 10.35 16.63 11.41
N ALA A 19 11.08 17.70 11.74
CA ALA A 19 12.52 17.75 11.56
C ALA A 19 13.20 16.56 12.28
N ARG A 20 14.20 15.98 11.61
CA ARG A 20 14.92 14.76 12.03
C ARG A 20 14.01 13.55 12.22
N GLY A 21 12.82 13.58 11.58
CA GLY A 21 11.88 12.45 11.57
C GLY A 21 12.27 11.37 10.57
N VAL A 22 11.46 10.31 10.56
CA VAL A 22 11.63 9.21 9.63
C VAL A 22 10.37 9.11 8.77
N MET A 23 10.53 9.06 7.46
CA MET A 23 9.48 8.70 6.50
C MET A 23 9.79 7.32 5.92
N VAL A 24 8.80 6.44 5.90
CA VAL A 24 8.92 5.13 5.28
C VAL A 24 8.04 5.09 4.03
N GLN A 25 8.69 4.90 2.87
CA GLN A 25 8.03 4.73 1.59
C GLN A 25 7.74 3.24 1.34
N VAL A 26 6.47 2.89 1.31
CA VAL A 26 5.95 1.54 1.02
C VAL A 26 5.24 1.52 -0.33
N GLY A 27 4.52 2.62 -0.64
CA GLY A 27 3.76 2.75 -1.87
C GLY A 27 4.66 2.74 -3.10
N MET A 28 4.31 1.92 -4.07
CA MET A 28 4.99 1.82 -5.36
C MET A 28 4.18 2.60 -6.40
N GLY A 29 4.70 3.74 -6.80
CA GLY A 29 4.13 4.56 -7.86
C GLY A 29 4.98 4.52 -9.12
N GLY A 30 4.48 5.18 -10.15
CA GLY A 30 5.28 5.48 -11.35
C GLY A 30 6.44 6.44 -11.03
N ALA A 31 7.25 6.76 -12.05
CA ALA A 31 8.32 7.74 -11.90
C ALA A 31 7.77 9.07 -11.36
N MET A 32 8.38 9.59 -10.30
CA MET A 32 8.12 10.96 -9.85
C MET A 32 8.93 11.91 -10.73
N ALA A 33 8.23 12.83 -11.40
CA ALA A 33 8.89 13.87 -12.19
C ALA A 33 9.67 14.85 -11.30
N GLU A 34 9.16 15.13 -10.10
CA GLU A 34 9.78 16.03 -9.12
C GLU A 34 9.67 15.45 -7.72
N PHE A 35 10.79 15.42 -7.03
CA PHE A 35 10.86 15.04 -5.61
C PHE A 35 11.31 16.27 -4.80
N PRO A 36 10.61 16.64 -3.69
CA PRO A 36 10.92 17.86 -2.93
C PRO A 36 12.17 17.67 -2.06
N MET A 37 13.31 17.53 -2.71
CA MET A 37 14.62 17.26 -2.10
C MET A 37 14.99 18.33 -1.05
N MET A 38 14.64 19.59 -1.29
CA MET A 38 14.94 20.66 -0.37
C MET A 38 14.17 20.56 0.96
N THR A 39 12.95 20.03 0.93
CA THR A 39 12.18 19.75 2.15
C THR A 39 12.81 18.62 2.96
N LEU A 40 13.24 17.56 2.28
CA LEU A 40 13.95 16.43 2.91
C LEU A 40 15.25 16.90 3.58
N ILE A 41 16.07 17.67 2.87
CA ILE A 41 17.37 18.16 3.38
C ILE A 41 17.15 19.19 4.49
N GLY A 42 16.28 20.19 4.27
CA GLY A 42 16.07 21.28 5.24
C GLY A 42 15.50 20.81 6.57
N LYS A 43 14.78 19.68 6.57
CA LYS A 43 14.29 19.04 7.80
C LYS A 43 15.16 17.89 8.30
N GLU A 44 16.25 17.55 7.63
CA GLU A 44 17.11 16.39 7.97
C GLU A 44 16.30 15.08 8.10
N ILE A 45 15.31 14.84 7.20
CA ILE A 45 14.44 13.67 7.26
C ILE A 45 15.19 12.43 6.80
N SER A 46 15.08 11.34 7.57
CA SER A 46 15.52 10.01 7.14
C SER A 46 14.44 9.36 6.27
N LEU A 47 14.69 9.23 4.97
CA LEU A 47 13.80 8.51 4.04
C LEU A 47 14.25 7.04 3.93
N LYS A 48 13.34 6.11 4.23
CA LYS A 48 13.57 4.66 4.15
C LYS A 48 12.59 4.02 3.18
N GLY A 49 13.10 3.14 2.33
CA GLY A 49 12.25 2.26 1.52
C GLY A 49 11.83 1.02 2.30
N SER A 50 10.64 0.51 2.00
CA SER A 50 10.20 -0.82 2.43
C SER A 50 9.57 -1.50 1.21
N PHE A 51 10.02 -2.73 0.91
CA PHE A 51 9.57 -3.46 -0.26
C PHE A 51 9.21 -4.90 0.09
N ARG A 52 7.94 -5.25 -0.15
CA ARG A 52 7.40 -6.60 0.07
C ARG A 52 7.62 -7.10 1.51
N PHE A 53 8.08 -8.32 1.66
CA PHE A 53 8.18 -9.04 2.93
C PHE A 53 9.34 -10.03 2.92
N THR A 54 9.76 -10.43 4.11
CA THR A 54 10.67 -11.56 4.36
C THR A 54 9.99 -12.52 5.34
N SER A 55 10.42 -12.58 6.60
CA SER A 55 9.82 -13.42 7.65
C SER A 55 8.41 -12.99 8.07
N GLU A 56 8.03 -11.72 7.82
CA GLU A 56 6.71 -11.16 8.14
C GLU A 56 5.58 -11.91 7.44
N PHE A 57 5.84 -12.51 6.26
CA PHE A 57 4.85 -13.32 5.55
C PHE A 57 4.37 -14.50 6.39
N ASN A 58 5.31 -15.27 6.97
CA ASN A 58 4.98 -16.40 7.81
C ASN A 58 4.20 -15.98 9.07
N THR A 59 4.55 -14.83 9.64
CA THR A 59 3.81 -14.23 10.77
C THR A 59 2.38 -13.88 10.35
N ALA A 60 2.20 -13.24 9.21
CA ALA A 60 0.88 -12.87 8.70
C ALA A 60 0.01 -14.11 8.43
N VAL A 61 0.57 -15.15 7.80
CA VAL A 61 -0.13 -16.43 7.57
C VAL A 61 -0.54 -17.08 8.89
N SER A 62 0.36 -17.10 9.88
CA SER A 62 0.06 -17.62 11.22
C SER A 62 -1.08 -16.84 11.90
N TRP A 63 -1.08 -15.52 11.79
CA TRP A 63 -2.14 -14.68 12.37
C TRP A 63 -3.50 -14.91 11.70
N LEU A 64 -3.51 -15.09 10.37
CA LEU A 64 -4.72 -15.45 9.64
C LEU A 64 -5.24 -16.83 10.07
N ALA A 65 -4.36 -17.83 10.11
CA ALA A 65 -4.72 -19.21 10.45
C ALA A 65 -5.25 -19.34 11.88
N ASN A 66 -4.76 -18.54 12.83
CA ASN A 66 -5.16 -18.55 14.23
C ASN A 66 -6.27 -17.52 14.55
N GLY A 67 -6.81 -16.85 13.54
CA GLY A 67 -7.90 -15.88 13.74
C GLY A 67 -7.50 -14.61 14.51
N VAL A 68 -6.20 -14.31 14.62
CA VAL A 68 -5.69 -13.09 15.26
C VAL A 68 -6.08 -11.84 14.48
N ILE A 69 -6.11 -11.96 13.15
CA ILE A 69 -6.58 -10.93 12.23
C ILE A 69 -7.70 -11.49 11.35
N ASN A 70 -8.71 -10.66 11.08
CA ASN A 70 -9.80 -10.99 10.18
C ASN A 70 -9.72 -10.10 8.91
N PRO A 71 -9.35 -10.67 7.75
CA PRO A 71 -9.24 -9.93 6.49
C PRO A 71 -10.58 -9.78 5.75
N LEU A 72 -11.63 -10.50 6.16
CA LEU A 72 -12.91 -10.53 5.44
C LEU A 72 -13.54 -9.15 5.19
N PRO A 73 -13.44 -8.15 6.09
CA PRO A 73 -13.95 -6.81 5.82
C PRO A 73 -13.30 -6.12 4.62
N LEU A 74 -12.12 -6.58 4.16
CA LEU A 74 -11.44 -6.05 2.98
C LEU A 74 -11.89 -6.74 1.70
N LEU A 75 -12.54 -7.90 1.78
CA LEU A 75 -13.02 -8.64 0.62
C LEU A 75 -14.29 -7.98 0.08
N SER A 76 -14.18 -7.31 -1.06
CA SER A 76 -15.28 -6.56 -1.67
C SER A 76 -16.20 -7.46 -2.49
N ALA A 77 -15.65 -8.47 -3.16
CA ALA A 77 -16.42 -9.43 -3.96
C ALA A 77 -15.63 -10.71 -4.22
N GLU A 78 -16.37 -11.80 -4.43
CA GLU A 78 -15.85 -13.07 -4.94
C GLU A 78 -16.53 -13.38 -6.29
N TYR A 79 -15.75 -13.84 -7.25
CA TYR A 79 -16.23 -14.24 -8.57
C TYR A 79 -15.75 -15.65 -8.89
N PRO A 80 -16.58 -16.47 -9.57
CA PRO A 80 -16.08 -17.70 -10.15
C PRO A 80 -15.03 -17.39 -11.21
N PHE A 81 -14.06 -18.28 -11.39
CA PHE A 81 -12.97 -18.08 -12.36
C PHE A 81 -13.49 -17.86 -13.80
N THR A 82 -14.67 -18.39 -14.11
CA THR A 82 -15.33 -18.17 -15.42
C THR A 82 -15.65 -16.71 -15.71
N ASP A 83 -15.79 -15.89 -14.66
CA ASP A 83 -16.20 -14.49 -14.76
C ASP A 83 -15.00 -13.52 -14.55
N LEU A 84 -13.82 -14.00 -14.94
CA LEU A 84 -12.53 -13.28 -14.78
C LEU A 84 -12.59 -11.85 -15.33
N GLU A 85 -13.22 -11.65 -16.48
CA GLU A 85 -13.27 -10.35 -17.14
C GLU A 85 -14.05 -9.32 -16.30
N GLU A 86 -15.18 -9.72 -15.75
CA GLU A 86 -15.98 -8.89 -14.84
C GLU A 86 -15.26 -8.64 -13.52
N ALA A 87 -14.62 -9.66 -12.96
CA ALA A 87 -13.84 -9.55 -11.74
C ALA A 87 -12.71 -8.52 -11.90
N LEU A 88 -11.98 -8.54 -13.02
CA LEU A 88 -10.92 -7.58 -13.31
C LEU A 88 -11.47 -6.15 -13.49
N ARG A 89 -12.61 -6.02 -14.18
CA ARG A 89 -13.28 -4.74 -14.36
C ARG A 89 -13.68 -4.13 -13.01
N PHE A 90 -14.30 -4.92 -12.14
CA PHE A 90 -14.69 -4.49 -10.80
C PHE A 90 -13.47 -4.15 -9.92
N ALA A 91 -12.42 -4.99 -9.95
CA ALA A 91 -11.19 -4.76 -9.20
C ALA A 91 -10.46 -3.47 -9.62
N GLY A 92 -10.68 -2.99 -10.85
CA GLY A 92 -10.16 -1.73 -11.36
C GLY A 92 -10.83 -0.49 -10.76
N ASP A 93 -12.06 -0.61 -10.25
CA ASP A 93 -12.79 0.48 -9.62
C ASP A 93 -12.40 0.63 -8.13
N LYS A 94 -11.38 1.44 -7.88
CA LYS A 94 -10.84 1.69 -6.54
C LYS A 94 -11.83 2.39 -5.59
N THR A 95 -12.96 2.87 -6.08
CA THR A 95 -13.99 3.48 -5.23
C THR A 95 -14.91 2.44 -4.61
N GLN A 96 -14.98 1.24 -5.19
CA GLN A 96 -15.86 0.15 -4.77
C GLN A 96 -15.09 -1.08 -4.30
N ALA A 97 -13.93 -1.35 -4.87
CA ALA A 97 -13.16 -2.57 -4.62
C ALA A 97 -11.87 -2.31 -3.85
N ALA A 98 -11.76 -2.87 -2.65
CA ALA A 98 -10.50 -2.98 -1.92
C ALA A 98 -9.77 -4.29 -2.29
N LYS A 99 -10.50 -5.41 -2.30
CA LYS A 99 -9.96 -6.73 -2.67
C LYS A 99 -11.03 -7.54 -3.40
N VAL A 100 -10.67 -8.12 -4.53
CA VAL A 100 -11.51 -9.07 -5.29
C VAL A 100 -10.81 -10.42 -5.33
N GLN A 101 -11.56 -11.49 -5.17
CA GLN A 101 -11.07 -12.85 -5.14
C GLN A 101 -11.73 -13.69 -6.22
N LEU A 102 -10.96 -14.57 -6.86
CA LEU A 102 -11.46 -15.58 -7.78
C LEU A 102 -11.56 -16.92 -7.04
N VAL A 103 -12.65 -17.61 -7.29
CA VAL A 103 -12.93 -18.97 -6.76
C VAL A 103 -12.84 -19.97 -7.91
N PHE A 104 -12.12 -21.06 -7.69
CA PHE A 104 -11.91 -22.16 -8.66
C PHE A 104 -12.79 -23.34 -8.33
#